data_0eb4063aca0cb99226c1c3354967f24e
#
_entry.id   0eb4063aca0cb99226c1c3354967f24e
#
_cell.length_a   1.000
_cell.length_b   1.000
_cell.length_c   1.000
_cell.angle_alpha   90.00
_cell.angle_beta   90.00
_cell.angle_gamma   90.00
#
_symmetry.space_group_name_H-M   'P 1'
#
loop_
_entity.id
_entity.type
_entity.pdbx_description
1 polymer ?
#
loop_
_entity_poly.entity_id
_entity_poly.type
_entity_poly.pdbx_seq_one_letter_code
_entity_poly.pdbx_strand_id
1 'polypeptide(L)'
;MTRAFLPLLKRSDDARVVNISSAYGLIAPPEQVAYAASKFAVRGFSEALRHELEGSNIGVTVVHPGGVNTSISEKARVPAGMTEEEMEQRRRKYRKLLRMAPEVAAETIVRGIEGREPRVLVGSDAKLISLITRLFPVTYWKRLRKQM
;
A
#
# COMPACT_ATOMS: atom_id res chain seq x y z
N MET A 1 -9.86 1.47 -15.24
CA MET A 1 -10.85 2.19 -14.40
C MET A 1 -10.57 3.69 -14.42
N THR A 2 -9.46 4.23 -13.91
CA THR A 2 -9.19 5.69 -13.85
C THR A 2 -9.46 6.42 -15.17
N ARG A 3 -8.91 5.93 -16.30
CA ARG A 3 -9.13 6.52 -17.64
C ARG A 3 -10.63 6.65 -18.01
N ALA A 4 -11.45 5.66 -17.67
CA ALA A 4 -12.88 5.65 -17.99
C ALA A 4 -13.67 6.66 -17.15
N PHE A 5 -13.26 6.91 -15.91
CA PHE A 5 -13.94 7.86 -15.01
C PHE A 5 -13.41 9.29 -15.12
N LEU A 6 -12.24 9.50 -15.70
CA LEU A 6 -11.61 10.83 -15.78
C LEU A 6 -12.51 11.91 -16.39
N PRO A 7 -13.31 11.66 -17.47
CA PRO A 7 -14.23 12.66 -18.00
C PRO A 7 -15.33 13.07 -17.00
N LEU A 8 -15.80 12.14 -16.16
CA LEU A 8 -16.78 12.43 -15.12
C LEU A 8 -16.16 13.21 -13.96
N LEU A 9 -14.95 12.84 -13.54
CA LEU A 9 -14.22 13.52 -12.47
C LEU A 9 -13.93 14.99 -12.84
N LYS A 10 -13.65 15.29 -14.11
CA LYS A 10 -13.44 16.65 -14.62
C LYS A 10 -14.69 17.55 -14.54
N ARG A 11 -15.89 16.96 -14.44
CA ARG A 11 -17.16 17.70 -14.33
C ARG A 11 -17.56 18.00 -12.89
N SER A 12 -16.89 17.41 -11.91
CA SER A 12 -17.12 17.65 -10.49
C SER A 12 -16.36 18.89 -10.04
N ASP A 13 -16.90 19.64 -9.11
CA ASP A 13 -16.22 20.83 -8.53
C ASP A 13 -15.00 20.41 -7.70
N ASP A 14 -15.06 19.25 -7.06
CA ASP A 14 -13.96 18.63 -6.32
C ASP A 14 -13.99 17.12 -6.52
N ALA A 15 -12.92 16.55 -7.06
CA ALA A 15 -12.81 15.12 -7.31
C ALA A 15 -11.49 14.56 -6.77
N ARG A 16 -11.53 13.26 -6.40
CA ARG A 16 -10.35 12.60 -5.89
C ARG A 16 -10.21 11.17 -6.40
N VAL A 17 -9.03 10.89 -6.94
CA VAL A 17 -8.60 9.52 -7.26
C VAL A 17 -7.80 8.97 -6.09
N VAL A 18 -8.26 7.90 -5.47
CA VAL A 18 -7.57 7.23 -4.37
C VAL A 18 -7.12 5.85 -4.83
N ASN A 19 -5.82 5.65 -4.88
CA ASN A 19 -5.21 4.38 -5.28
C ASN A 19 -4.59 3.67 -4.07
N ILE A 20 -4.99 2.41 -3.84
CA ILE A 20 -4.48 1.61 -2.73
C ILE A 20 -3.26 0.81 -3.18
N SER A 21 -2.08 1.27 -2.75
CA SER A 21 -0.81 0.56 -2.87
C SER A 21 -0.60 -0.38 -1.66
N SER A 22 0.57 -0.37 -1.05
CA SER A 22 0.97 -1.14 0.14
C SER A 22 2.27 -0.56 0.69
N ALA A 23 2.67 -0.95 1.91
CA ALA A 23 4.05 -0.81 2.36
C ALA A 23 5.04 -1.50 1.40
N TYR A 24 4.59 -2.56 0.69
CA TYR A 24 5.38 -3.22 -0.38
C TYR A 24 5.38 -2.46 -1.72
N GLY A 25 4.76 -1.30 -1.79
CA GLY A 25 5.03 -0.27 -2.81
C GLY A 25 6.15 0.71 -2.41
N LEU A 26 6.76 0.49 -1.23
CA LEU A 26 7.93 1.23 -0.72
C LEU A 26 9.15 0.34 -0.60
N ILE A 27 8.96 -0.96 -0.36
CA ILE A 27 9.99 -2.00 -0.23
C ILE A 27 9.63 -3.23 -1.06
N ALA A 28 10.65 -4.03 -1.39
CA ALA A 28 10.48 -5.30 -2.10
C ALA A 28 11.12 -6.44 -1.28
N PRO A 29 10.36 -7.07 -0.34
CA PRO A 29 10.87 -8.20 0.42
C PRO A 29 10.97 -9.46 -0.46
N PRO A 30 11.81 -10.45 -0.08
CA PRO A 30 11.87 -11.75 -0.74
C PRO A 30 10.49 -12.41 -0.83
N GLU A 31 10.28 -13.27 -1.81
CA GLU A 31 9.05 -14.03 -2.07
C GLU A 31 7.82 -13.18 -2.46
N GLN A 32 8.00 -11.87 -2.64
CA GLN A 32 6.93 -10.92 -2.95
C GLN A 32 7.15 -10.17 -4.28
N VAL A 33 7.93 -10.74 -5.21
CA VAL A 33 8.36 -10.05 -6.44
C VAL A 33 7.17 -9.49 -7.23
N ALA A 34 6.21 -10.33 -7.61
CA ALA A 34 5.06 -9.91 -8.41
C ALA A 34 4.15 -8.92 -7.66
N TYR A 35 3.92 -9.17 -6.36
CA TYR A 35 3.11 -8.29 -5.52
C TYR A 35 3.78 -6.92 -5.34
N ALA A 36 5.06 -6.89 -4.96
CA ALA A 36 5.81 -5.66 -4.82
C ALA A 36 5.85 -4.88 -6.14
N ALA A 37 6.18 -5.54 -7.26
CA ALA A 37 6.17 -4.89 -8.57
C ALA A 37 4.82 -4.23 -8.89
N SER A 38 3.70 -4.92 -8.63
CA SER A 38 2.36 -4.38 -8.83
C SER A 38 2.08 -3.14 -7.96
N LYS A 39 2.55 -3.15 -6.69
CA LYS A 39 2.31 -2.05 -5.75
C LYS A 39 3.24 -0.85 -5.99
N PHE A 40 4.46 -1.08 -6.46
CA PHE A 40 5.32 -0.01 -7.00
C PHE A 40 4.71 0.62 -8.25
N ALA A 41 4.13 -0.18 -9.15
CA ALA A 41 3.44 0.32 -10.33
C ALA A 41 2.25 1.23 -9.96
N VAL A 42 1.43 0.83 -8.97
CA VAL A 42 0.32 1.67 -8.46
C VAL A 42 0.86 2.99 -7.90
N ARG A 43 1.96 2.96 -7.15
CA ARG A 43 2.60 4.17 -6.64
C ARG A 43 3.08 5.07 -7.77
N GLY A 44 3.90 4.54 -8.70
CA GLY A 44 4.44 5.32 -9.82
C GLY A 44 3.33 5.92 -10.69
N PHE A 45 2.30 5.12 -11.00
CA PHE A 45 1.10 5.60 -11.72
C PHE A 45 0.43 6.76 -10.98
N SER A 46 0.25 6.65 -9.65
CA SER A 46 -0.43 7.69 -8.87
C SER A 46 0.40 8.98 -8.77
N GLU A 47 1.71 8.85 -8.63
CA GLU A 47 2.62 10.00 -8.58
C GLU A 47 2.65 10.74 -9.94
N ALA A 48 2.75 10.00 -11.06
CA ALA A 48 2.71 10.57 -12.41
C ALA A 48 1.34 11.25 -12.70
N LEU A 49 0.24 10.54 -12.43
CA LEU A 49 -1.11 11.07 -12.64
C LEU A 49 -1.36 12.35 -11.84
N ARG A 50 -0.82 12.45 -10.63
CA ARG A 50 -0.93 13.67 -9.82
C ARG A 50 -0.27 14.86 -10.50
N HIS A 51 0.90 14.69 -11.10
CA HIS A 51 1.58 15.75 -11.84
C HIS A 51 0.84 16.13 -13.12
N GLU A 52 0.28 15.14 -13.84
CA GLU A 52 -0.53 15.38 -15.04
C GLU A 52 -1.85 16.16 -14.75
N LEU A 53 -2.36 16.03 -13.52
CA LEU A 53 -3.60 16.68 -13.09
C LEU A 53 -3.35 17.94 -12.24
N GLU A 54 -2.11 18.38 -12.13
CA GLU A 54 -1.76 19.59 -11.39
C GLU A 54 -2.51 20.81 -11.94
N GLY A 55 -3.08 21.63 -11.06
CA GLY A 55 -3.92 22.77 -11.42
C GLY A 55 -5.36 22.41 -11.82
N SER A 56 -5.75 21.13 -11.83
CA SER A 56 -7.15 20.72 -12.06
C SER A 56 -7.93 20.59 -10.74
N ASN A 57 -9.24 20.34 -10.85
CA ASN A 57 -10.14 20.02 -9.74
C ASN A 57 -9.94 18.58 -9.19
N ILE A 58 -9.03 17.78 -9.76
CA ILE A 58 -8.86 16.37 -9.43
C ILE A 58 -7.59 16.15 -8.61
N GLY A 59 -7.74 15.83 -7.33
CA GLY A 59 -6.63 15.39 -6.50
C GLY A 59 -6.33 13.90 -6.65
N VAL A 60 -5.07 13.50 -6.44
CA VAL A 60 -4.65 12.09 -6.45
C VAL A 60 -3.97 11.74 -5.15
N THR A 61 -4.52 10.75 -4.45
CA THR A 61 -3.98 10.20 -3.20
C THR A 61 -3.50 8.78 -3.43
N VAL A 62 -2.26 8.46 -3.05
CA VAL A 62 -1.77 7.08 -2.98
C VAL A 62 -1.68 6.65 -1.53
N VAL A 63 -2.28 5.51 -1.21
CA VAL A 63 -2.32 4.95 0.13
C VAL A 63 -1.36 3.78 0.24
N HIS A 64 -0.56 3.74 1.30
CA HIS A 64 0.37 2.66 1.61
C HIS A 64 0.00 2.00 2.95
N PRO A 65 -0.93 1.02 2.97
CA PRO A 65 -1.22 0.26 4.18
C PRO A 65 -0.03 -0.61 4.58
N GLY A 66 0.23 -0.65 5.89
CA GLY A 66 1.09 -1.65 6.51
C GLY A 66 0.33 -2.94 6.80
N GLY A 67 0.60 -3.54 7.95
CA GLY A 67 -0.01 -4.80 8.36
C GLY A 67 -1.44 -4.65 8.90
N VAL A 68 -2.43 -4.61 8.02
CA VAL A 68 -3.87 -4.57 8.37
C VAL A 68 -4.42 -5.99 8.46
N ASN A 69 -5.09 -6.31 9.56
CA ASN A 69 -5.70 -7.61 9.84
C ASN A 69 -7.03 -7.77 9.05
N THR A 70 -6.93 -8.31 7.86
CA THR A 70 -8.07 -8.61 7.00
C THR A 70 -8.06 -10.08 6.58
N SER A 71 -9.18 -10.60 6.08
CA SER A 71 -9.28 -11.96 5.56
C SER A 71 -8.45 -12.23 4.29
N ILE A 72 -7.74 -11.24 3.76
CA ILE A 72 -6.96 -11.38 2.53
C ILE A 72 -5.82 -12.40 2.68
N SER A 73 -5.21 -12.48 3.87
CA SER A 73 -4.14 -13.44 4.16
C SER A 73 -4.65 -14.88 4.24
N GLU A 74 -5.91 -15.07 4.65
CA GLU A 74 -6.57 -16.38 4.74
C GLU A 74 -7.04 -16.87 3.37
N LYS A 75 -7.49 -15.94 2.52
CA LYS A 75 -8.01 -16.19 1.17
C LYS A 75 -6.92 -16.17 0.09
N ALA A 76 -5.67 -15.85 0.44
CA ALA A 76 -4.56 -15.83 -0.51
C ALA A 76 -4.33 -17.22 -1.10
N ARG A 77 -4.12 -17.29 -2.41
CA ARG A 77 -3.74 -18.55 -3.07
C ARG A 77 -2.44 -19.07 -2.49
N VAL A 78 -2.45 -20.34 -2.10
CA VAL A 78 -1.28 -21.06 -1.63
C VAL A 78 -0.52 -21.59 -2.83
N PRO A 79 0.82 -21.47 -2.88
CA PRO A 79 1.62 -22.12 -3.91
C PRO A 79 1.36 -23.62 -3.96
N ALA A 80 1.30 -24.20 -5.16
CA ALA A 80 1.16 -25.64 -5.32
C ALA A 80 2.34 -26.37 -4.66
N GLY A 81 2.05 -27.45 -3.94
CA GLY A 81 3.08 -28.28 -3.27
C GLY A 81 3.50 -27.82 -1.87
N MET A 82 2.88 -26.77 -1.31
CA MET A 82 3.14 -26.35 0.06
C MET A 82 2.50 -27.34 1.05
N THR A 83 3.26 -27.77 2.05
CA THR A 83 2.78 -28.67 3.11
C THR A 83 1.87 -27.93 4.10
N GLU A 84 1.07 -28.68 4.86
CA GLU A 84 0.23 -28.11 5.94
C GLU A 84 1.06 -27.36 6.98
N GLU A 85 2.24 -27.88 7.32
CA GLU A 85 3.14 -27.27 8.30
C GLU A 85 3.69 -25.93 7.80
N GLU A 86 4.11 -25.85 6.54
CA GLU A 86 4.55 -24.60 5.90
C GLU A 86 3.42 -23.58 5.83
N MET A 87 2.19 -24.03 5.55
CA MET A 87 1.00 -23.17 5.55
C MET A 87 0.73 -22.59 6.94
N GLU A 88 0.81 -23.40 8.00
CA GLU A 88 0.58 -22.92 9.36
C GLU A 88 1.69 -21.97 9.83
N GLN A 89 2.96 -22.24 9.50
CA GLN A 89 4.07 -21.32 9.75
C GLN A 89 3.85 -19.97 9.06
N ARG A 90 3.38 -19.99 7.81
CA ARG A 90 3.02 -18.80 7.05
C ARG A 90 1.87 -18.03 7.70
N ARG A 91 0.79 -18.71 8.11
CA ARG A 91 -0.33 -18.11 8.84
C ARG A 91 0.11 -17.45 10.13
N ARG A 92 0.97 -18.12 10.92
CA ARG A 92 1.55 -17.57 12.17
C ARG A 92 2.37 -16.30 11.91
N LYS A 93 3.17 -16.30 10.84
CA LYS A 93 3.94 -15.11 10.42
C LYS A 93 3.00 -13.97 10.06
N TYR A 94 1.96 -14.20 9.24
CA TYR A 94 1.00 -13.17 8.88
C TYR A 94 0.22 -12.62 10.09
N ARG A 95 -0.24 -13.47 11.00
CA ARG A 95 -0.89 -13.03 12.25
C ARG A 95 -0.01 -12.08 13.09
N LYS A 96 1.29 -12.26 13.08
CA LYS A 96 2.23 -11.37 13.79
C LYS A 96 2.45 -10.04 13.06
N LEU A 97 2.34 -10.02 11.76
CA LEU A 97 2.56 -8.82 10.94
C LEU A 97 1.27 -8.00 10.76
N LEU A 98 0.12 -8.66 10.62
CA LEU A 98 -1.17 -8.03 10.36
C LEU A 98 -1.90 -7.77 11.67
N ARG A 99 -1.61 -6.65 12.34
CA ARG A 99 -2.14 -6.36 13.68
C ARG A 99 -3.15 -5.23 13.73
N MET A 100 -3.14 -4.34 12.74
CA MET A 100 -4.03 -3.18 12.73
C MET A 100 -5.46 -3.61 12.41
N ALA A 101 -6.43 -3.14 13.19
CA ALA A 101 -7.84 -3.35 12.88
C ALA A 101 -8.21 -2.62 11.57
N PRO A 102 -9.03 -3.25 10.70
CA PRO A 102 -9.45 -2.66 9.42
C PRO A 102 -10.13 -1.29 9.59
N GLU A 103 -10.89 -1.11 10.67
CA GLU A 103 -11.61 0.12 10.99
C GLU A 103 -10.64 1.28 11.23
N VAL A 104 -9.56 1.03 11.99
CA VAL A 104 -8.50 2.03 12.27
C VAL A 104 -7.76 2.40 10.98
N ALA A 105 -7.52 1.40 10.12
CA ALA A 105 -6.92 1.65 8.82
C ALA A 105 -7.83 2.50 7.94
N ALA A 106 -9.13 2.17 7.88
CA ALA A 106 -10.12 2.91 7.10
C ALA A 106 -10.23 4.36 7.58
N GLU A 107 -10.31 4.59 8.89
CA GLU A 107 -10.37 5.94 9.47
C GLU A 107 -9.14 6.77 9.10
N THR A 108 -7.94 6.16 9.16
CA THR A 108 -6.70 6.84 8.75
C THR A 108 -6.73 7.23 7.27
N ILE A 109 -7.27 6.36 6.42
CA ILE A 109 -7.40 6.63 4.99
C ILE A 109 -8.38 7.77 4.72
N VAL A 110 -9.56 7.72 5.36
CA VAL A 110 -10.61 8.74 5.18
C VAL A 110 -10.09 10.12 5.61
N ARG A 111 -9.45 10.22 6.77
CA ARG A 111 -8.82 11.49 7.23
C ARG A 111 -7.78 12.02 6.23
N GLY A 112 -6.95 11.14 5.67
CA GLY A 112 -5.98 11.54 4.64
C GLY A 112 -6.64 12.02 3.34
N ILE A 113 -7.78 11.43 2.97
CA ILE A 113 -8.59 11.86 1.81
C ILE A 113 -9.20 13.23 2.08
N GLU A 114 -9.84 13.43 3.24
CA GLU A 114 -10.43 14.69 3.67
C GLU A 114 -9.36 15.79 3.79
N GLY A 115 -8.18 15.45 4.34
CA GLY A 115 -7.01 16.33 4.43
C GLY A 115 -6.31 16.59 3.08
N ARG A 116 -6.81 16.03 1.99
CA ARG A 116 -6.22 16.16 0.64
C ARG A 116 -4.75 15.72 0.56
N GLU A 117 -4.36 14.76 1.40
CA GLU A 117 -2.98 14.28 1.43
C GLU A 117 -2.61 13.55 0.11
N PRO A 118 -1.48 13.89 -0.53
CA PRO A 118 -1.05 13.21 -1.74
C PRO A 118 -0.57 11.78 -1.48
N ARG A 119 -0.19 11.48 -0.23
CA ARG A 119 0.28 10.16 0.22
C ARG A 119 -0.17 9.89 1.64
N VAL A 120 -0.84 8.76 1.85
CA VAL A 120 -1.26 8.30 3.17
C VAL A 120 -0.49 7.04 3.56
N LEU A 121 0.22 7.10 4.69
CA LEU A 121 0.91 5.95 5.30
C LEU A 121 0.07 5.41 6.44
N VAL A 122 -0.45 4.20 6.31
CA VAL A 122 -1.36 3.59 7.27
C VAL A 122 -0.60 2.60 8.15
N GLY A 123 -0.43 2.97 9.42
CA GLY A 123 0.30 2.20 10.42
C GLY A 123 1.70 2.71 10.71
N SER A 124 2.19 2.41 11.91
CA SER A 124 3.54 2.76 12.34
C SER A 124 4.62 2.04 11.53
N ASP A 125 4.34 0.83 11.11
CA ASP A 125 5.19 0.01 10.24
C ASP A 125 5.37 0.67 8.86
N ALA A 126 4.29 1.11 8.20
CA ALA A 126 4.38 1.83 6.93
C ALA A 126 5.16 3.15 7.06
N LYS A 127 4.96 3.89 8.17
CA LYS A 127 5.71 5.11 8.47
C LYS A 127 7.20 4.84 8.65
N LEU A 128 7.54 3.81 9.44
CA LEU A 128 8.93 3.40 9.65
C LEU A 128 9.61 2.94 8.36
N ILE A 129 8.92 2.09 7.57
CA ILE A 129 9.40 1.64 6.27
C ILE A 129 9.68 2.82 5.35
N SER A 130 8.75 3.78 5.27
CA SER A 130 8.90 4.98 4.44
C SER A 130 10.13 5.81 4.85
N LEU A 131 10.36 5.97 6.16
CA LEU A 131 11.52 6.68 6.68
C LEU A 131 12.82 5.95 6.35
N ILE A 132 12.88 4.64 6.60
CA ILE A 132 14.08 3.83 6.33
C ILE A 132 14.43 3.82 4.85
N THR A 133 13.45 3.67 3.96
CA THR A 133 13.70 3.69 2.50
C THR A 133 14.15 5.06 1.99
N ARG A 134 13.72 6.13 2.64
CA ARG A 134 14.15 7.49 2.30
C ARG A 134 15.62 7.74 2.70
N LEU A 135 16.02 7.25 3.88
CA LEU A 135 17.39 7.44 4.40
C LEU A 135 18.39 6.43 3.82
N PHE A 136 17.93 5.23 3.47
CA PHE A 136 18.75 4.11 3.02
C PHE A 136 18.18 3.44 1.78
N PRO A 137 18.07 4.14 0.63
CA PRO A 137 17.30 3.67 -0.53
C PRO A 137 17.80 2.35 -1.11
N VAL A 138 19.09 2.03 -0.99
CA VAL A 138 19.69 0.77 -1.49
C VAL A 138 19.82 -0.28 -0.39
N THR A 139 20.12 0.13 0.83
CA THR A 139 20.48 -0.79 1.93
C THR A 139 19.37 -0.99 2.95
N TYR A 140 18.16 -0.47 2.71
CA TYR A 140 17.01 -0.57 3.61
C TYR A 140 16.72 -2.00 4.05
N TRP A 141 16.89 -2.99 3.16
CA TRP A 141 16.58 -4.38 3.46
C TRP A 141 17.47 -4.95 4.57
N LYS A 142 18.75 -4.59 4.63
CA LYS A 142 19.66 -5.02 5.71
C LYS A 142 19.16 -4.58 7.10
N ARG A 143 18.39 -3.49 7.16
CA ARG A 143 17.83 -2.93 8.40
C ARG A 143 16.47 -3.53 8.75
N LEU A 144 15.63 -3.72 7.74
CA LEU A 144 14.24 -4.20 7.94
C LEU A 144 14.15 -5.71 8.16
N ARG A 145 15.03 -6.52 7.55
CA ARG A 145 14.96 -8.00 7.59
C ARG A 145 14.99 -8.60 8.99
N LYS A 146 15.51 -7.89 9.99
CA LYS A 146 15.56 -8.36 11.39
C LYS A 146 14.22 -8.14 12.12
N GLN A 147 13.32 -7.33 11.55
CA GLN A 147 12.03 -6.96 12.17
C GLN A 147 10.84 -7.63 11.45
N MET A 148 11.08 -8.24 10.31
CA MET A 148 10.11 -8.97 9.47
C MET A 148 10.32 -10.49 9.55
#